data_3655d9300b8973356419b58bc5de14a2
#
_entry.id   3655d9300b8973356419b58bc5de14a2
#
_cell.length_a   1.000
_cell.length_b   1.000
_cell.length_c   1.000
_cell.angle_alpha   90.00
_cell.angle_beta   90.00
_cell.angle_gamma   90.00
#
_symmetry.space_group_name_H-M   'P 1'
#
loop_
_entity.id
_entity.type
_entity.pdbx_description
1 polymer ?
#
loop_
_entity_poly.entity_id
_entity_poly.type
_entity_poly.pdbx_seq_one_letter_code
_entity_poly.pdbx_strand_id
1 'polypeptide(L)'
;MSAETINYLVYETLDDALVKANAEGARRGYAYHRVGSGTRYRTYPQVTADAKYALVVDGYELTDDETAAIVTDVTFPEPEEE
;
A
#
# COMPACT_ATOMS: atom_id res chain seq x y z
N MET A 1 7.44 14.12 20.40
CA MET A 1 7.27 12.92 19.62
C MET A 1 6.72 13.24 18.25
N SER A 2 7.29 12.67 17.28
CA SER A 2 6.89 12.96 15.93
C SER A 2 6.21 11.76 15.31
N ALA A 3 5.28 12.04 14.42
CA ALA A 3 4.60 11.00 13.69
C ALA A 3 5.52 10.48 12.61
N GLU A 4 5.45 9.21 12.37
CA GLU A 4 6.20 8.64 11.27
C GLU A 4 5.51 8.95 9.98
N THR A 5 6.31 9.19 8.98
CA THR A 5 5.79 9.41 7.65
C THR A 5 5.71 8.07 6.93
N ILE A 6 4.55 7.77 6.40
CA ILE A 6 4.34 6.53 5.68
C ILE A 6 4.31 6.86 4.21
N ASN A 7 5.08 6.12 3.44
CA ASN A 7 5.15 6.32 2.00
C ASN A 7 4.20 5.37 1.29
N TYR A 8 3.41 5.93 0.38
CA TYR A 8 2.42 5.14 -0.35
C TYR A 8 2.65 5.33 -1.84
N LEU A 9 2.29 4.30 -2.59
CA LEU A 9 2.03 4.45 -4.01
C LEU A 9 0.54 4.23 -4.22
N VAL A 10 -0.07 5.08 -5.02
CA VAL A 10 -1.51 5.04 -5.24
C VAL A 10 -1.76 4.56 -6.66
N TYR A 11 -2.66 3.58 -6.78
CA TYR A 11 -2.98 2.94 -8.05
C TYR A 11 -4.45 3.12 -8.36
N GLU A 12 -4.78 3.12 -9.64
CA GLU A 12 -6.16 3.28 -10.07
C GLU A 12 -6.98 2.02 -9.88
N THR A 13 -6.34 0.86 -9.96
CA THR A 13 -7.05 -0.40 -9.82
C THR A 13 -6.37 -1.27 -8.78
N LEU A 14 -7.16 -2.15 -8.19
CA LEU A 14 -6.63 -3.09 -7.21
C LEU A 14 -5.60 -4.02 -7.86
N ASP A 15 -5.89 -4.46 -9.08
CA ASP A 15 -4.97 -5.37 -9.75
C ASP A 15 -3.59 -4.76 -9.92
N ASP A 16 -3.54 -3.49 -10.30
CA ASP A 16 -2.24 -2.84 -10.48
C ASP A 16 -1.48 -2.76 -9.17
N ALA A 17 -2.18 -2.46 -8.11
CA ALA A 17 -1.54 -2.40 -6.79
C ALA A 17 -1.04 -3.78 -6.36
N LEU A 18 -1.82 -4.82 -6.65
CA LEU A 18 -1.44 -6.17 -6.25
C LEU A 18 -0.24 -6.67 -7.02
N VAL A 19 -0.06 -6.24 -8.26
CA VAL A 19 1.12 -6.63 -9.02
C VAL A 19 2.38 -6.19 -8.27
N LYS A 20 2.39 -4.95 -7.82
CA LYS A 20 3.55 -4.46 -7.07
C LYS A 20 3.69 -5.16 -5.73
N ALA A 21 2.58 -5.33 -5.02
CA ALA A 21 2.64 -5.97 -3.71
C ALA A 21 3.15 -7.39 -3.81
N ASN A 22 2.68 -8.14 -4.81
CA ASN A 22 3.12 -9.52 -4.97
C ASN A 22 4.58 -9.61 -5.38
N ALA A 23 5.02 -8.71 -6.24
CA ALA A 23 6.41 -8.71 -6.64
C ALA A 23 7.31 -8.46 -5.45
N GLU A 24 6.92 -7.54 -4.60
CA GLU A 24 7.73 -7.23 -3.42
C GLU A 24 7.69 -8.38 -2.41
N GLY A 25 6.53 -8.99 -2.24
CA GLY A 25 6.45 -10.15 -1.36
C GLY A 25 7.33 -11.28 -1.81
N ALA A 26 7.35 -11.54 -3.12
CA ALA A 26 8.22 -12.58 -3.65
C ALA A 26 9.69 -12.24 -3.45
N ARG A 27 10.05 -10.98 -3.65
CA ARG A 27 11.42 -10.55 -3.47
C ARG A 27 11.88 -10.75 -2.03
N ARG A 28 10.98 -10.54 -1.11
CA ARG A 28 11.32 -10.66 0.31
C ARG A 28 11.14 -12.05 0.87
N GLY A 29 10.60 -12.95 0.09
CA GLY A 29 10.47 -14.32 0.50
C GLY A 29 9.23 -14.63 1.30
N TYR A 30 8.22 -13.79 1.23
CA TYR A 30 6.96 -14.14 1.86
C TYR A 30 5.81 -13.89 0.92
N ALA A 31 4.70 -14.55 1.20
CA ALA A 31 3.55 -14.48 0.33
C ALA A 31 2.72 -13.26 0.64
N TYR A 32 2.00 -12.84 -0.35
CA TYR A 32 1.00 -11.81 -0.21
C TYR A 32 -0.19 -12.37 0.58
N HIS A 33 -0.71 -11.58 1.50
CA HIS A 33 -1.85 -11.99 2.31
C HIS A 33 -2.91 -10.93 2.27
N ARG A 34 -4.16 -11.36 2.26
CA ARG A 34 -5.25 -10.43 2.33
C ARG A 34 -5.38 -9.86 3.72
N VAL A 35 -5.96 -8.69 3.77
CA VAL A 35 -6.42 -8.15 5.03
C VAL A 35 -7.49 -9.08 5.55
N GLY A 36 -7.45 -9.40 6.78
CA GLY A 36 -8.40 -10.31 7.36
C GLY A 36 -7.86 -11.68 7.58
N SER A 37 -6.81 -12.04 6.87
CA SER A 37 -6.12 -13.27 7.20
C SER A 37 -5.18 -13.07 8.38
N GLY A 38 -5.04 -11.83 8.79
CA GLY A 38 -4.30 -11.54 9.99
C GLY A 38 -2.81 -11.33 9.80
N THR A 39 -2.32 -11.31 8.60
CA THR A 39 -0.90 -11.15 8.39
C THR A 39 -0.65 -10.24 7.24
N ARG A 40 0.44 -9.57 7.27
CA ARG A 40 1.00 -8.84 6.14
C ARG A 40 0.09 -7.78 5.58
N TYR A 41 -0.54 -7.01 6.44
CA TYR A 41 -1.34 -5.90 5.95
C TYR A 41 -0.54 -5.01 5.06
N ARG A 42 0.76 -4.88 5.34
CA ARG A 42 1.57 -3.92 4.63
C ARG A 42 1.70 -4.26 3.16
N THR A 43 1.42 -5.50 2.81
CA THR A 43 1.50 -5.90 1.42
C THR A 43 0.14 -5.97 0.78
N TYR A 44 -0.87 -5.37 1.39
CA TYR A 44 -2.20 -5.35 0.83
C TYR A 44 -2.65 -3.91 0.66
N PRO A 45 -3.03 -3.51 -0.55
CA PRO A 45 -3.44 -2.13 -0.78
C PRO A 45 -4.74 -1.81 -0.04
N GLN A 46 -4.85 -0.56 0.38
CA GLN A 46 -6.03 -0.09 1.08
C GLN A 46 -6.77 0.89 0.20
N VAL A 47 -8.11 0.84 0.28
CA VAL A 47 -8.95 1.73 -0.51
C VAL A 47 -8.87 3.13 0.07
N THR A 48 -8.64 4.10 -0.80
CA THR A 48 -8.60 5.50 -0.37
C THR A 48 -9.99 6.11 -0.42
N ALA A 49 -10.11 7.33 0.13
CA ALA A 49 -11.40 8.00 0.16
C ALA A 49 -11.93 8.29 -1.25
N ASP A 50 -11.05 8.42 -2.23
CA ASP A 50 -11.49 8.66 -3.60
C ASP A 50 -11.43 7.39 -4.45
N ALA A 51 -11.56 6.25 -3.80
CA ALA A 51 -11.73 4.95 -4.47
C ALA A 51 -10.51 4.51 -5.26
N LYS A 52 -9.34 4.92 -4.82
CA LYS A 52 -8.10 4.40 -5.38
C LYS A 52 -7.48 3.43 -4.38
N TYR A 53 -6.31 2.95 -4.69
CA TYR A 53 -5.68 1.91 -3.87
C TYR A 53 -4.30 2.34 -3.48
N ALA A 54 -4.08 2.52 -2.19
CA ALA A 54 -2.81 2.97 -1.64
C ALA A 54 -2.06 1.78 -1.07
N LEU A 55 -0.82 1.63 -1.50
CA LEU A 55 0.03 0.54 -1.05
C LEU A 55 1.19 1.14 -0.27
N VAL A 56 1.38 0.67 0.97
CA VAL A 56 2.51 1.11 1.78
C VAL A 56 3.78 0.53 1.18
N VAL A 57 4.71 1.41 0.84
CA VAL A 57 5.91 0.98 0.14
C VAL A 57 7.19 1.25 0.94
N ASP A 58 7.05 1.44 2.23
CA ASP A 58 8.23 1.62 3.07
C ASP A 58 9.09 0.36 3.01
N GLY A 59 10.34 0.54 2.66
CA GLY A 59 11.24 -0.59 2.54
C GLY A 59 11.18 -1.34 1.22
N TYR A 60 10.30 -0.92 0.31
CA TYR A 60 10.23 -1.55 -1.00
C TYR A 60 11.37 -1.05 -1.87
N GLU A 61 11.73 -1.86 -2.83
CA GLU A 61 12.70 -1.45 -3.85
C GLU A 61 11.94 -0.76 -4.97
N LEU A 62 12.23 0.52 -5.16
CA LEU A 62 11.43 1.34 -6.07
C LEU A 62 12.32 1.84 -7.20
N THR A 63 11.71 1.99 -8.37
CA THR A 63 12.37 2.67 -9.48
C THR A 63 12.33 4.18 -9.25
N ASP A 64 13.05 4.90 -10.08
CA ASP A 64 13.04 6.36 -9.99
C ASP A 64 11.64 6.91 -10.22
N ASP A 65 10.91 6.35 -11.17
CA ASP A 65 9.55 6.80 -11.42
C ASP A 65 8.66 6.52 -10.22
N GLU A 66 8.80 5.36 -9.61
CA GLU A 66 8.00 5.03 -8.45
C GLU A 66 8.35 5.93 -7.29
N THR A 67 9.62 6.20 -7.09
CA THR A 67 10.04 7.09 -6.02
C THR A 67 9.45 8.48 -6.20
N ALA A 68 9.42 8.97 -7.44
CA ALA A 68 8.85 10.27 -7.71
C ALA A 68 7.34 10.31 -7.50
N ALA A 69 6.69 9.15 -7.54
CA ALA A 69 5.25 9.08 -7.39
C ALA A 69 4.80 8.85 -5.95
N ILE A 70 5.73 8.76 -5.02
CA ILE A 70 5.38 8.52 -3.62
C ILE A 70 4.48 9.62 -3.10
N VAL A 71 3.44 9.21 -2.39
CA VAL A 71 2.49 10.11 -1.76
C VAL A 71 2.52 9.83 -0.26
N THR A 72 2.60 10.87 0.53
CA THR A 72 2.59 10.71 1.98
C THR A 72 1.30 11.21 2.61
N ASP A 73 0.46 11.87 1.83
CA ASP A 73 -0.77 12.48 2.33
C ASP A 73 -1.94 11.77 1.67
N VAL A 74 -2.28 10.60 2.20
CA VAL A 74 -3.36 9.79 1.65
C VAL A 74 -4.52 9.82 2.62
N THR A 75 -5.71 10.10 2.11
CA THR A 75 -6.92 10.14 2.92
C THR A 75 -7.66 8.84 2.73
N PHE A 76 -8.08 8.24 3.83
CA PHE A 76 -8.85 7.00 3.81
C PHE A 76 -10.28 7.28 4.21
N PRO A 77 -11.23 6.46 3.77
CA PRO A 77 -12.61 6.67 4.17
C PRO A 77 -12.76 6.48 5.66
N GLU A 78 -13.69 7.21 6.24
CA GLU A 78 -13.94 7.07 7.65
C GLU A 78 -14.62 5.75 7.92
N PRO A 79 -14.28 5.12 9.05
CA PRO A 79 -14.96 3.89 9.40
C PRO A 79 -16.42 4.16 9.70
N GLU A 80 -17.25 3.20 9.38
CA GLU A 80 -18.65 3.32 9.66
C GLU A 80 -18.91 2.98 11.09
N GLU A 81 -19.76 3.77 11.71
CA GLU A 81 -20.14 3.53 13.09
C GLU A 81 -21.47 2.82 13.13
N GLU A 82 -21.61 1.87 14.02
CA GLU A 82 -22.84 1.14 14.16
C GLU A 82 -23.54 1.43 15.47
#